data_0320bf26f8b9eaf1141cfc76ea328704
#
_entry.id   0320bf26f8b9eaf1141cfc76ea328704
#
_cell.length_a   1.000
_cell.length_b   1.000
_cell.length_c   1.000
_cell.angle_alpha   90.00
_cell.angle_beta   90.00
_cell.angle_gamma   90.00
#
_symmetry.space_group_name_H-M   'P 1'
#
loop_
_entity.id
_entity.type
_entity.pdbx_description
1 polymer ?
#
loop_
_entity_poly.entity_id
_entity_poly.type
_entity_poly.pdbx_seq_one_letter_code
_entity_poly.pdbx_strand_id
1 'polypeptide(L)'
;MLAFTFPGQGSQRPGMGRPWVDHESWELVDEATEVAGRDVARLLLDADADELKDTRNAQLTTFVSSLVVLDAAERLGLEPSVCAGHSLGEYTALTATGALGFDDGVRLVCERAAAMHDAGSANPGTMAAVLGLDDDDVEVACRRADSDVWVANFNATGQVVIAGSPDGVAAAGVIAKQLGAKKIMSLPVSGAFHTPFMTPARDRLRAAIAAASPRDPAGHRHGRQRPSGHGQLCTGAGALAGCPGAGSAGDFGRRRPVGRPVR
;
A
#
# COMPACT_ATOMS: atom_id res chain seq x y z
N MET A 1 23.67 -8.15 2.73
CA MET A 1 22.55 -7.55 1.98
C MET A 1 21.54 -7.07 2.98
N LEU A 2 21.16 -5.79 2.96
CA LEU A 2 20.17 -5.18 3.84
C LEU A 2 18.93 -4.84 3.01
N ALA A 3 17.74 -5.26 3.46
CA ALA A 3 16.47 -4.94 2.82
C ALA A 3 15.64 -4.05 3.73
N PHE A 4 15.09 -2.98 3.21
CA PHE A 4 14.12 -2.13 3.91
C PHE A 4 12.72 -2.42 3.38
N THR A 5 11.79 -2.63 4.31
CA THR A 5 10.38 -2.87 3.99
C THR A 5 9.52 -1.78 4.61
N PHE A 6 8.62 -1.22 3.80
CA PHE A 6 7.79 -0.09 4.20
C PHE A 6 6.33 -0.52 4.35
N PRO A 7 5.70 -0.16 5.47
CA PRO A 7 4.33 -0.57 5.75
C PRO A 7 3.31 0.17 4.89
N GLY A 8 2.13 -0.44 4.76
CA GLY A 8 0.93 0.20 4.24
C GLY A 8 0.07 0.85 5.31
N GLN A 9 -1.11 1.30 4.90
CA GLN A 9 -2.16 1.78 5.79
C GLN A 9 -2.53 0.71 6.82
N GLY A 10 -2.74 1.13 8.09
CA GLY A 10 -2.99 0.25 9.24
C GLY A 10 -1.85 0.25 10.25
N SER A 11 -0.69 0.82 9.90
CA SER A 11 0.48 0.93 10.78
C SER A 11 0.54 2.24 11.57
N GLN A 12 -0.30 3.22 11.23
CA GLN A 12 -0.36 4.52 11.90
C GLN A 12 -0.90 4.37 13.33
N ARG A 13 -0.39 5.21 14.23
CA ARG A 13 -0.82 5.25 15.63
C ARG A 13 -0.68 6.66 16.21
N PRO A 14 -1.50 7.04 17.19
CA PRO A 14 -1.38 8.32 17.88
C PRO A 14 0.03 8.57 18.43
N GLY A 15 0.55 9.76 18.22
CA GLY A 15 1.85 10.17 18.72
C GLY A 15 3.06 9.47 18.07
N MET A 16 2.90 8.88 16.88
CA MET A 16 3.98 8.16 16.20
C MET A 16 5.16 9.06 15.81
N GLY A 17 4.94 10.37 15.72
CA GLY A 17 5.99 11.36 15.46
C GLY A 17 6.82 11.76 16.69
N ARG A 18 6.30 11.54 17.91
CA ARG A 18 6.93 12.06 19.14
C ARG A 18 8.40 11.67 19.35
N PRO A 19 8.85 10.44 19.02
CA PRO A 19 10.26 10.08 19.17
C PRO A 19 11.22 10.88 18.27
N TRP A 20 10.69 11.60 17.28
CA TRP A 20 11.46 12.22 16.20
C TRP A 20 11.51 13.75 16.25
N VAL A 21 10.75 14.40 17.15
CA VAL A 21 10.58 15.86 17.20
C VAL A 21 11.92 16.60 17.34
N ASP A 22 12.83 16.06 18.14
CA ASP A 22 14.16 16.66 18.38
C ASP A 22 15.25 16.06 17.46
N HIS A 23 14.87 15.19 16.52
CA HIS A 23 15.80 14.57 15.58
C HIS A 23 15.91 15.41 14.30
N GLU A 24 17.11 15.52 13.72
CA GLU A 24 17.32 16.28 12.46
C GLU A 24 16.41 15.85 11.32
N SER A 25 16.02 14.57 11.25
CA SER A 25 15.10 14.06 10.24
C SER A 25 13.68 14.63 10.34
N TRP A 26 13.36 15.38 11.41
CA TRP A 26 12.07 16.07 11.54
C TRP A 26 11.86 17.13 10.45
N GLU A 27 12.93 17.65 9.85
CA GLU A 27 12.85 18.57 8.71
C GLU A 27 11.96 18.04 7.57
N LEU A 28 11.89 16.70 7.38
CA LEU A 28 11.02 16.08 6.39
C LEU A 28 9.52 16.24 6.74
N VAL A 29 9.18 16.41 8.00
CA VAL A 29 7.79 16.66 8.43
C VAL A 29 7.38 18.09 8.06
N ASP A 30 8.29 19.05 8.25
CA ASP A 30 8.05 20.45 7.90
C ASP A 30 7.93 20.60 6.37
N GLU A 31 8.83 20.00 5.61
CA GLU A 31 8.76 19.96 4.15
C GLU A 31 7.47 19.28 3.65
N ALA A 32 7.08 18.14 4.24
CA ALA A 32 5.83 17.48 3.91
C ALA A 32 4.60 18.34 4.21
N THR A 33 4.65 19.14 5.29
CA THR A 33 3.58 20.08 5.67
C THR A 33 3.40 21.16 4.59
N GLU A 34 4.50 21.72 4.10
CA GLU A 34 4.47 22.73 3.02
C GLU A 34 3.95 22.13 1.72
N VAL A 35 4.48 20.97 1.31
CA VAL A 35 4.11 20.31 0.04
C VAL A 35 2.68 19.82 0.03
N ALA A 36 2.22 19.24 1.14
CA ALA A 36 0.86 18.73 1.27
C ALA A 36 -0.18 19.83 1.52
N GLY A 37 0.24 21.02 1.97
CA GLY A 37 -0.66 22.09 2.43
C GLY A 37 -1.51 21.66 3.64
N ARG A 38 -0.98 20.77 4.48
CA ARG A 38 -1.66 20.15 5.62
C ARG A 38 -0.70 20.08 6.80
N ASP A 39 -1.18 20.31 7.99
CA ASP A 39 -0.39 20.22 9.22
C ASP A 39 -0.04 18.76 9.56
N VAL A 40 1.05 18.27 8.94
CA VAL A 40 1.53 16.89 9.11
C VAL A 40 2.11 16.70 10.50
N ALA A 41 2.76 17.73 11.06
CA ALA A 41 3.30 17.69 12.41
C ALA A 41 2.19 17.42 13.44
N ARG A 42 1.09 18.17 13.38
CA ARG A 42 -0.06 17.95 14.26
C ARG A 42 -0.65 16.54 14.08
N LEU A 43 -0.77 16.06 12.84
CA LEU A 43 -1.27 14.70 12.59
C LEU A 43 -0.38 13.61 13.21
N LEU A 44 0.94 13.81 13.19
CA LEU A 44 1.91 12.87 13.75
C LEU A 44 2.00 12.93 15.28
N LEU A 45 1.69 14.08 15.89
CA LEU A 45 1.86 14.31 17.32
C LEU A 45 0.55 14.18 18.12
N ASP A 46 -0.54 14.72 17.58
CA ASP A 46 -1.74 15.02 18.38
C ASP A 46 -3.02 14.37 17.84
N ALA A 47 -3.02 13.86 16.61
CA ALA A 47 -4.19 13.17 16.06
C ALA A 47 -4.50 11.91 16.87
N ASP A 48 -5.78 11.73 17.20
CA ASP A 48 -6.25 10.53 17.87
C ASP A 48 -6.42 9.35 16.90
N ALA A 49 -6.78 8.20 17.46
CA ALA A 49 -6.93 6.97 16.68
C ALA A 49 -8.07 7.06 15.65
N ASP A 50 -9.13 7.80 15.92
CA ASP A 50 -10.27 7.92 15.00
C ASP A 50 -9.94 8.87 13.85
N GLU A 51 -9.27 9.98 14.11
CA GLU A 51 -8.76 10.88 13.08
C GLU A 51 -7.75 10.17 12.16
N LEU A 52 -6.87 9.32 12.73
CA LEU A 52 -5.90 8.56 11.96
C LEU A 52 -6.50 7.40 11.14
N LYS A 53 -7.77 7.01 11.34
CA LYS A 53 -8.47 6.03 10.50
C LYS A 53 -8.86 6.60 9.14
N ASP A 54 -9.01 7.92 9.01
CA ASP A 54 -9.28 8.54 7.71
C ASP A 54 -8.12 8.19 6.74
N THR A 55 -8.48 7.66 5.59
CA THR A 55 -7.51 7.19 4.59
C THR A 55 -6.52 8.28 4.18
N ARG A 56 -6.95 9.56 4.16
CA ARG A 56 -6.11 10.71 3.83
C ARG A 56 -5.05 10.98 4.90
N ASN A 57 -5.41 10.77 6.17
CA ASN A 57 -4.48 10.94 7.30
C ASN A 57 -3.57 9.71 7.42
N ALA A 58 -4.14 8.52 7.36
CA ALA A 58 -3.42 7.27 7.50
C ALA A 58 -2.29 7.14 6.48
N GLN A 59 -2.57 7.43 5.20
CA GLN A 59 -1.56 7.29 4.15
C GLN A 59 -0.45 8.34 4.28
N LEU A 60 -0.81 9.60 4.48
CA LEU A 60 0.16 10.69 4.57
C LEU A 60 1.08 10.51 5.79
N THR A 61 0.51 10.24 6.96
CA THR A 61 1.31 10.07 8.20
C THR A 61 2.21 8.83 8.13
N THR A 62 1.72 7.72 7.57
CA THR A 62 2.54 6.50 7.40
C THR A 62 3.69 6.73 6.42
N PHE A 63 3.45 7.42 5.31
CA PHE A 63 4.46 7.76 4.31
C PHE A 63 5.57 8.63 4.91
N VAL A 64 5.18 9.77 5.48
CA VAL A 64 6.14 10.74 6.05
C VAL A 64 6.92 10.13 7.21
N SER A 65 6.24 9.47 8.15
CA SER A 65 6.92 8.80 9.27
C SER A 65 7.91 7.74 8.81
N SER A 66 7.58 6.99 7.75
CA SER A 66 8.50 5.98 7.20
C SER A 66 9.76 6.61 6.59
N LEU A 67 9.63 7.77 5.95
CA LEU A 67 10.78 8.50 5.40
C LEU A 67 11.63 9.17 6.49
N VAL A 68 11.03 9.67 7.56
CA VAL A 68 11.76 10.15 8.75
C VAL A 68 12.61 9.02 9.35
N VAL A 69 12.04 7.82 9.50
CA VAL A 69 12.79 6.65 9.99
C VAL A 69 13.90 6.23 9.03
N LEU A 70 13.62 6.28 7.72
CA LEU A 70 14.62 5.98 6.68
C LEU A 70 15.80 6.94 6.76
N ASP A 71 15.54 8.25 6.76
CA ASP A 71 16.58 9.28 6.83
C ASP A 71 17.44 9.13 8.09
N ALA A 72 16.80 8.87 9.23
CA ALA A 72 17.53 8.60 10.48
C ALA A 72 18.41 7.36 10.38
N ALA A 73 17.96 6.29 9.73
CA ALA A 73 18.75 5.09 9.52
C ALA A 73 19.93 5.33 8.54
N GLU A 74 19.70 6.10 7.48
CA GLU A 74 20.74 6.47 6.52
C GLU A 74 21.82 7.37 7.15
N ARG A 75 21.45 8.28 8.06
CA ARG A 75 22.39 9.09 8.85
C ARG A 75 23.31 8.23 9.74
N LEU A 76 22.86 7.04 10.15
CA LEU A 76 23.65 6.05 10.85
C LEU A 76 24.50 5.15 9.91
N GLY A 77 24.49 5.40 8.61
CA GLY A 77 25.21 4.62 7.60
C GLY A 77 24.53 3.30 7.20
N LEU A 78 23.24 3.15 7.51
CA LEU A 78 22.46 1.97 7.09
C LEU A 78 21.87 2.22 5.71
N GLU A 79 22.50 1.63 4.67
CA GLU A 79 22.02 1.74 3.29
C GLU A 79 21.36 0.43 2.84
N PRO A 80 20.11 0.48 2.33
CA PRO A 80 19.44 -0.70 1.83
C PRO A 80 19.99 -1.13 0.47
N SER A 81 20.17 -2.43 0.27
CA SER A 81 20.44 -3.01 -1.06
C SER A 81 19.13 -3.25 -1.83
N VAL A 82 18.02 -3.38 -1.13
CA VAL A 82 16.67 -3.64 -1.66
C VAL A 82 15.65 -2.88 -0.83
N CYS A 83 14.70 -2.25 -1.51
CA CYS A 83 13.53 -1.64 -0.90
C CYS A 83 12.24 -2.33 -1.39
N ALA A 84 11.31 -2.61 -0.49
CA ALA A 84 10.00 -3.16 -0.81
C ALA A 84 8.92 -2.43 0.01
N GLY A 85 7.70 -2.35 -0.53
CA GLY A 85 6.59 -1.68 0.14
C GLY A 85 5.28 -2.43 -0.04
N HIS A 86 4.43 -2.37 1.00
CA HIS A 86 3.09 -2.92 0.95
C HIS A 86 2.07 -1.81 0.63
N SER A 87 1.38 -1.90 -0.50
CA SER A 87 0.35 -0.93 -0.89
C SER A 87 0.87 0.52 -0.89
N LEU A 88 0.54 1.33 0.11
CA LEU A 88 1.11 2.67 0.29
C LEU A 88 2.65 2.64 0.38
N GLY A 89 3.21 1.65 1.05
CA GLY A 89 4.66 1.51 1.23
C GLY A 89 5.44 1.41 -0.08
N GLU A 90 4.80 1.09 -1.20
CA GLU A 90 5.43 1.12 -2.53
C GLU A 90 5.90 2.52 -2.91
N TYR A 91 5.12 3.56 -2.57
CA TYR A 91 5.51 4.96 -2.76
C TYR A 91 6.71 5.33 -1.89
N THR A 92 6.72 4.85 -0.65
CA THR A 92 7.88 5.01 0.24
C THR A 92 9.11 4.33 -0.32
N ALA A 93 8.98 3.10 -0.83
CA ALA A 93 10.09 2.37 -1.46
C ALA A 93 10.62 3.07 -2.73
N LEU A 94 9.73 3.63 -3.57
CA LEU A 94 10.11 4.42 -4.73
C LEU A 94 10.87 5.70 -4.34
N THR A 95 10.43 6.37 -3.28
CA THR A 95 11.11 7.57 -2.76
C THR A 95 12.46 7.19 -2.13
N ALA A 96 12.53 6.12 -1.36
CA ALA A 96 13.75 5.59 -0.75
C ALA A 96 14.83 5.25 -1.79
N THR A 97 14.45 4.77 -2.96
CA THR A 97 15.38 4.44 -4.05
C THR A 97 15.71 5.63 -4.95
N GLY A 98 15.09 6.79 -4.74
CA GLY A 98 15.25 7.98 -5.59
C GLY A 98 14.52 7.89 -6.94
N ALA A 99 13.72 6.83 -7.17
CA ALA A 99 12.85 6.73 -8.33
C ALA A 99 11.73 7.78 -8.33
N LEU A 100 11.35 8.24 -7.16
CA LEU A 100 10.39 9.30 -6.93
C LEU A 100 11.02 10.36 -6.02
N GLY A 101 10.93 11.64 -6.39
CA GLY A 101 11.35 12.73 -5.51
C GLY A 101 10.44 12.84 -4.28
N PHE A 102 10.94 13.39 -3.18
CA PHE A 102 10.18 13.53 -1.93
C PHE A 102 8.86 14.30 -2.15
N ASP A 103 8.93 15.48 -2.73
CA ASP A 103 7.78 16.33 -3.03
C ASP A 103 6.74 15.62 -3.89
N ASP A 104 7.19 14.96 -4.96
CA ASP A 104 6.30 14.22 -5.84
C ASP A 104 5.68 13.02 -5.10
N GLY A 105 6.44 12.38 -4.21
CA GLY A 105 5.94 11.34 -3.33
C GLY A 105 4.83 11.83 -2.41
N VAL A 106 5.03 12.98 -1.74
CA VAL A 106 4.01 13.60 -0.89
C VAL A 106 2.75 13.94 -1.69
N ARG A 107 2.91 14.61 -2.86
CA ARG A 107 1.77 14.97 -3.73
C ARG A 107 1.01 13.74 -4.22
N LEU A 108 1.72 12.70 -4.67
CA LEU A 108 1.10 11.46 -5.14
C LEU A 108 0.38 10.72 -4.02
N VAL A 109 0.94 10.68 -2.81
CA VAL A 109 0.29 10.04 -1.66
C VAL A 109 -0.96 10.81 -1.24
N CYS A 110 -0.93 12.13 -1.25
CA CYS A 110 -2.10 12.97 -0.99
C CYS A 110 -3.21 12.71 -2.04
N GLU A 111 -2.85 12.68 -3.32
CA GLU A 111 -3.77 12.41 -4.41
C GLU A 111 -4.35 10.99 -4.34
N ARG A 112 -3.50 9.99 -4.08
CA ARG A 112 -3.92 8.60 -3.88
C ARG A 112 -4.93 8.47 -2.74
N ALA A 113 -4.60 9.07 -1.61
CA ALA A 113 -5.43 9.00 -0.42
C ALA A 113 -6.79 9.69 -0.61
N ALA A 114 -6.81 10.85 -1.28
CA ALA A 114 -8.03 11.55 -1.63
C ALA A 114 -8.88 10.73 -2.63
N ALA A 115 -8.26 10.22 -3.71
CA ALA A 115 -8.96 9.42 -4.70
C ALA A 115 -9.56 8.13 -4.11
N MET A 116 -8.83 7.45 -3.23
CA MET A 116 -9.32 6.25 -2.54
C MET A 116 -10.42 6.56 -1.53
N HIS A 117 -10.33 7.69 -0.83
CA HIS A 117 -11.39 8.17 0.07
C HIS A 117 -12.68 8.45 -0.71
N ASP A 118 -12.58 9.19 -1.81
CA ASP A 118 -13.72 9.55 -2.65
C ASP A 118 -14.38 8.30 -3.27
N ALA A 119 -13.56 7.37 -3.79
CA ALA A 119 -14.05 6.11 -4.34
C ALA A 119 -14.75 5.24 -3.27
N GLY A 120 -14.18 5.17 -2.06
CA GLY A 120 -14.78 4.44 -0.94
C GLY A 120 -16.08 5.07 -0.44
N SER A 121 -16.19 6.40 -0.50
CA SER A 121 -17.42 7.13 -0.17
C SER A 121 -18.51 6.92 -1.21
N ALA A 122 -18.14 6.87 -2.49
CA ALA A 122 -19.08 6.63 -3.60
C ALA A 122 -19.55 5.16 -3.65
N ASN A 123 -18.68 4.21 -3.30
CA ASN A 123 -18.95 2.78 -3.28
C ASN A 123 -18.56 2.20 -1.92
N PRO A 124 -19.47 2.28 -0.91
CA PRO A 124 -19.19 1.77 0.42
C PRO A 124 -18.83 0.28 0.39
N GLY A 125 -17.76 -0.07 1.05
CA GLY A 125 -17.28 -1.44 1.11
C GLY A 125 -16.49 -1.72 2.39
N THR A 126 -16.08 -2.96 2.54
CA THR A 126 -15.32 -3.42 3.72
C THR A 126 -14.25 -4.42 3.33
N MET A 127 -13.38 -4.75 4.30
CA MET A 127 -12.32 -5.74 4.15
C MET A 127 -12.28 -6.68 5.36
N ALA A 128 -11.85 -7.91 5.13
CA ALA A 128 -11.60 -8.88 6.19
C ALA A 128 -10.35 -9.72 5.89
N ALA A 129 -9.59 -10.04 6.93
CA ALA A 129 -8.51 -11.00 6.85
C ALA A 129 -9.03 -12.41 7.09
N VAL A 130 -8.74 -13.33 6.18
CA VAL A 130 -8.98 -14.76 6.27
C VAL A 130 -7.67 -15.41 6.73
N LEU A 131 -7.72 -16.11 7.86
CA LEU A 131 -6.54 -16.71 8.48
C LEU A 131 -6.63 -18.23 8.49
N GLY A 132 -5.53 -18.88 8.13
CA GLY A 132 -5.35 -20.33 8.23
C GLY A 132 -6.11 -21.13 7.18
N LEU A 133 -6.30 -20.55 6.00
CA LEU A 133 -6.87 -21.19 4.82
C LEU A 133 -5.90 -20.93 3.63
N ASP A 134 -5.79 -21.89 2.74
CA ASP A 134 -4.94 -21.76 1.55
C ASP A 134 -5.50 -20.72 0.59
N ASP A 135 -4.61 -20.07 -0.16
CA ASP A 135 -4.92 -18.94 -1.05
C ASP A 135 -5.97 -19.33 -2.10
N ASP A 136 -5.84 -20.51 -2.72
CA ASP A 136 -6.78 -21.04 -3.73
C ASP A 136 -8.19 -21.24 -3.15
N ASP A 137 -8.29 -21.71 -1.90
CA ASP A 137 -9.56 -21.90 -1.21
C ASP A 137 -10.22 -20.57 -0.83
N VAL A 138 -9.44 -19.53 -0.53
CA VAL A 138 -9.98 -18.17 -0.31
C VAL A 138 -10.55 -17.61 -1.62
N GLU A 139 -9.85 -17.81 -2.75
CA GLU A 139 -10.40 -17.44 -4.06
C GLU A 139 -11.71 -18.21 -4.38
N VAL A 140 -11.76 -19.50 -4.04
CA VAL A 140 -12.99 -20.31 -4.17
C VAL A 140 -14.10 -19.72 -3.32
N ALA A 141 -13.82 -19.31 -2.07
CA ALA A 141 -14.80 -18.70 -1.20
C ALA A 141 -15.38 -17.40 -1.80
N CYS A 142 -14.51 -16.53 -2.33
CA CYS A 142 -14.96 -15.31 -3.00
C CYS A 142 -15.84 -15.61 -4.23
N ARG A 143 -15.44 -16.55 -5.08
CA ARG A 143 -16.23 -16.92 -6.27
C ARG A 143 -17.60 -17.54 -5.92
N ARG A 144 -17.67 -18.31 -4.84
CA ARG A 144 -18.91 -18.96 -4.39
C ARG A 144 -19.87 -18.03 -3.65
N ALA A 145 -19.39 -16.90 -3.19
CA ALA A 145 -20.22 -15.92 -2.49
C ALA A 145 -21.30 -15.30 -3.41
N ASP A 146 -21.14 -15.43 -4.73
CA ASP A 146 -22.06 -14.88 -5.76
C ASP A 146 -22.44 -13.42 -5.48
N SER A 147 -21.45 -12.62 -5.08
CA SER A 147 -21.59 -11.25 -4.67
C SER A 147 -20.30 -10.47 -4.94
N ASP A 148 -20.35 -9.16 -4.82
CA ASP A 148 -19.21 -8.26 -5.02
C ASP A 148 -18.17 -8.44 -3.92
N VAL A 149 -17.31 -9.44 -4.06
CA VAL A 149 -16.17 -9.72 -3.17
C VAL A 149 -15.01 -10.32 -3.94
N TRP A 150 -13.80 -9.87 -3.61
CA TRP A 150 -12.55 -10.27 -4.27
C TRP A 150 -11.45 -10.49 -3.26
N VAL A 151 -10.44 -11.27 -3.64
CA VAL A 151 -9.17 -11.27 -2.93
C VAL A 151 -8.49 -9.93 -3.21
N ALA A 152 -8.15 -9.22 -2.14
CA ALA A 152 -7.48 -7.92 -2.18
C ALA A 152 -5.96 -8.05 -2.02
N ASN A 153 -5.49 -8.91 -1.10
CA ASN A 153 -4.07 -9.09 -0.81
C ASN A 153 -3.75 -10.52 -0.39
N PHE A 154 -2.64 -11.05 -0.90
CA PHE A 154 -1.97 -12.24 -0.39
C PHE A 154 -0.81 -11.78 0.49
N ASN A 155 -1.00 -11.73 1.82
CA ASN A 155 0.00 -11.18 2.74
C ASN A 155 1.06 -12.21 3.12
N ALA A 156 0.65 -13.44 3.38
CA ALA A 156 1.51 -14.57 3.68
C ALA A 156 0.71 -15.87 3.48
N THR A 157 1.39 -17.01 3.44
CA THR A 157 0.74 -18.31 3.41
C THR A 157 -0.29 -18.44 4.53
N GLY A 158 -1.54 -18.63 4.17
CA GLY A 158 -2.65 -18.71 5.13
C GLY A 158 -3.07 -17.36 5.73
N GLN A 159 -2.68 -16.25 5.12
CA GLN A 159 -3.15 -14.90 5.49
C GLN A 159 -3.52 -14.11 4.24
N VAL A 160 -4.77 -14.16 3.87
CA VAL A 160 -5.34 -13.50 2.69
C VAL A 160 -6.37 -12.46 3.13
N VAL A 161 -6.37 -11.31 2.47
CA VAL A 161 -7.38 -10.26 2.70
C VAL A 161 -8.39 -10.30 1.56
N ILE A 162 -9.67 -10.32 1.93
CA ILE A 162 -10.81 -10.18 1.01
C ILE A 162 -11.46 -8.81 1.19
N ALA A 163 -12.00 -8.25 0.13
CA ALA A 163 -12.65 -6.95 0.12
C ALA A 163 -13.82 -6.91 -0.87
N GLY A 164 -14.81 -6.09 -0.57
CA GLY A 164 -16.00 -5.98 -1.41
C GLY A 164 -17.16 -5.30 -0.71
N SER A 165 -18.37 -5.57 -1.17
CA SER A 165 -19.58 -5.16 -0.46
C SER A 165 -19.64 -5.82 0.92
N PRO A 166 -20.29 -5.19 1.93
CA PRO A 166 -20.44 -5.79 3.25
C PRO A 166 -21.05 -7.20 3.20
N ASP A 167 -22.08 -7.39 2.39
CA ASP A 167 -22.77 -8.69 2.23
C ASP A 167 -21.85 -9.71 1.54
N GLY A 168 -21.11 -9.29 0.51
CA GLY A 168 -20.16 -10.14 -0.20
C GLY A 168 -19.03 -10.63 0.70
N VAL A 169 -18.43 -9.74 1.48
CA VAL A 169 -17.38 -10.10 2.46
C VAL A 169 -17.91 -11.02 3.53
N ALA A 170 -19.14 -10.78 4.04
CA ALA A 170 -19.78 -11.66 5.02
C ALA A 170 -20.04 -13.06 4.44
N ALA A 171 -20.63 -13.15 3.23
CA ALA A 171 -20.90 -14.41 2.56
C ALA A 171 -19.61 -15.20 2.27
N ALA A 172 -18.59 -14.55 1.71
CA ALA A 172 -17.29 -15.19 1.47
C ALA A 172 -16.64 -15.66 2.78
N GLY A 173 -16.77 -14.88 3.86
CA GLY A 173 -16.29 -15.26 5.18
C GLY A 173 -16.96 -16.54 5.74
N VAL A 174 -18.26 -16.71 5.53
CA VAL A 174 -18.98 -17.94 5.92
C VAL A 174 -18.46 -19.13 5.11
N ILE A 175 -18.32 -18.98 3.79
CA ILE A 175 -17.82 -20.05 2.91
C ILE A 175 -16.37 -20.39 3.27
N ALA A 176 -15.50 -19.40 3.51
CA ALA A 176 -14.13 -19.63 3.94
C ALA A 176 -14.07 -20.42 5.25
N LYS A 177 -14.97 -20.17 6.20
CA LYS A 177 -15.10 -20.97 7.42
C LYS A 177 -15.49 -22.42 7.14
N GLN A 178 -16.39 -22.66 6.21
CA GLN A 178 -16.79 -24.01 5.79
C GLN A 178 -15.64 -24.77 5.11
N LEU A 179 -14.74 -24.03 4.41
CA LEU A 179 -13.55 -24.58 3.78
C LEU A 179 -12.37 -24.76 4.76
N GLY A 180 -12.50 -24.34 6.02
CA GLY A 180 -11.52 -24.61 7.06
C GLY A 180 -10.74 -23.39 7.56
N ALA A 181 -11.12 -22.17 7.20
CA ALA A 181 -10.48 -20.97 7.74
C ALA A 181 -10.54 -20.94 9.26
N LYS A 182 -9.40 -20.73 9.91
CA LYS A 182 -9.31 -20.68 11.38
C LYS A 182 -9.99 -19.43 11.94
N LYS A 183 -9.86 -18.28 11.29
CA LYS A 183 -10.41 -17.02 11.74
C LYS A 183 -10.73 -16.09 10.56
N ILE A 184 -11.83 -15.34 10.68
CA ILE A 184 -12.14 -14.19 9.84
C ILE A 184 -12.09 -12.96 10.74
N MET A 185 -11.31 -11.94 10.35
CA MET A 185 -11.15 -10.71 11.11
C MET A 185 -11.53 -9.52 10.25
N SER A 186 -12.56 -8.78 10.62
CA SER A 186 -12.89 -7.51 9.98
C SER A 186 -11.74 -6.51 10.18
N LEU A 187 -11.42 -5.76 9.13
CA LEU A 187 -10.42 -4.71 9.20
C LEU A 187 -11.10 -3.36 9.40
N PRO A 188 -10.54 -2.47 10.24
CA PRO A 188 -11.11 -1.15 10.51
C PRO A 188 -10.78 -0.16 9.36
N VAL A 189 -11.35 -0.41 8.19
CA VAL A 189 -11.16 0.40 6.99
C VAL A 189 -12.51 0.83 6.42
N SER A 190 -12.54 1.98 5.73
CA SER A 190 -13.75 2.62 5.21
C SER A 190 -14.00 2.35 3.73
N GLY A 191 -13.40 1.30 3.15
CA GLY A 191 -13.59 0.99 1.74
C GLY A 191 -13.10 -0.39 1.34
N ALA A 192 -13.59 -0.89 0.21
CA ALA A 192 -13.13 -2.13 -0.42
C ALA A 192 -11.88 -1.86 -1.26
N PHE A 193 -10.75 -1.61 -0.58
CA PHE A 193 -9.49 -1.32 -1.26
C PHE A 193 -8.99 -2.52 -2.07
N HIS A 194 -8.24 -2.24 -3.15
CA HIS A 194 -7.69 -3.25 -4.08
C HIS A 194 -8.76 -4.08 -4.80
N THR A 195 -9.96 -3.52 -5.02
CA THR A 195 -11.06 -4.14 -5.77
C THR A 195 -11.50 -3.25 -6.94
N PRO A 196 -12.38 -3.73 -7.81
CA PRO A 196 -13.01 -2.91 -8.86
C PRO A 196 -13.71 -1.64 -8.35
N PHE A 197 -14.12 -1.58 -7.07
CA PHE A 197 -14.69 -0.38 -6.47
C PHE A 197 -13.72 0.81 -6.48
N MET A 198 -12.41 0.54 -6.54
CA MET A 198 -11.36 1.56 -6.63
C MET A 198 -10.99 1.96 -8.07
N THR A 199 -11.76 1.53 -9.08
CA THR A 199 -11.49 1.91 -10.48
C THR A 199 -11.40 3.43 -10.68
N PRO A 200 -12.30 4.28 -10.12
CA PRO A 200 -12.18 5.73 -10.25
C PRO A 200 -10.88 6.27 -9.64
N ALA A 201 -10.49 5.73 -8.48
CA ALA A 201 -9.23 6.12 -7.83
C ALA A 201 -8.00 5.72 -8.65
N ARG A 202 -8.01 4.53 -9.25
CA ARG A 202 -6.95 4.06 -10.15
C ARG A 202 -6.75 5.01 -11.34
N ASP A 203 -7.82 5.40 -11.99
CA ASP A 203 -7.76 6.21 -13.21
C ASP A 203 -7.25 7.63 -12.89
N ARG A 204 -7.70 8.20 -11.77
CA ARG A 204 -7.22 9.48 -11.26
C ARG A 204 -5.74 9.43 -10.88
N LEU A 205 -5.33 8.37 -10.17
CA LEU A 205 -3.94 8.17 -9.77
C LEU A 205 -3.00 7.95 -10.96
N ARG A 206 -3.44 7.24 -12.01
CA ARG A 206 -2.66 7.06 -13.23
C ARG A 206 -2.27 8.39 -13.88
N ALA A 207 -3.19 9.34 -13.91
CA ALA A 207 -2.90 10.69 -14.42
C ALA A 207 -1.88 11.43 -13.55
N ALA A 208 -1.99 11.32 -12.22
CA ALA A 208 -1.05 11.93 -11.29
C ALA A 208 0.36 11.33 -11.39
N ILE A 209 0.48 10.00 -11.53
CA ILE A 209 1.78 9.32 -11.72
C ILE A 209 2.45 9.78 -13.03
N ALA A 210 1.68 9.90 -14.11
CA ALA A 210 2.22 10.39 -15.38
C ALA A 210 2.77 11.83 -15.27
N ALA A 211 2.13 12.68 -14.45
CA ALA A 211 2.58 14.05 -14.19
C ALA A 211 3.85 14.11 -13.30
N ALA A 212 4.01 13.20 -12.36
CA ALA A 212 5.16 13.14 -11.46
C ALA A 212 6.45 12.63 -12.14
N SER A 213 6.33 12.01 -13.33
CA SER A 213 7.48 11.53 -14.12
C SER A 213 8.50 10.71 -13.32
N PRO A 214 8.10 9.55 -12.75
CA PRO A 214 9.03 8.69 -12.01
C PRO A 214 10.26 8.35 -12.86
N ARG A 215 11.42 8.23 -12.22
CA ARG A 215 12.70 8.00 -12.87
C ARG A 215 13.18 6.57 -12.68
N ASP A 216 14.05 6.09 -13.57
CA ASP A 216 14.75 4.83 -13.34
C ASP A 216 15.72 4.99 -12.16
N PRO A 217 15.61 4.23 -11.07
CA PRO A 217 16.52 4.30 -9.93
C PRO A 217 17.97 4.03 -10.31
N ALA A 218 18.24 3.23 -11.35
CA ALA A 218 19.58 2.92 -11.82
C ALA A 218 20.30 4.14 -12.46
N GLY A 219 19.57 5.19 -12.85
CA GLY A 219 20.10 6.39 -13.49
C GLY A 219 20.37 7.56 -12.54
N HIS A 220 20.05 7.46 -11.26
CA HIS A 220 20.08 8.60 -10.34
C HIS A 220 21.31 8.64 -9.46
N ARG A 221 22.30 9.46 -9.89
CA ARG A 221 23.33 9.97 -8.98
C ARG A 221 22.81 11.26 -8.36
N HIS A 222 22.31 11.22 -7.15
CA HIS A 222 22.21 12.43 -6.34
C HIS A 222 23.62 12.98 -6.08
N GLY A 223 23.78 14.29 -6.03
CA GLY A 223 25.05 15.01 -5.95
C GLY A 223 25.88 14.82 -4.67
N ARG A 224 25.64 13.77 -3.89
CA ARG A 224 26.61 13.15 -3.01
C ARG A 224 27.07 11.87 -3.69
N GLN A 225 28.38 11.72 -3.91
CA GLN A 225 28.97 10.48 -4.40
C GLN A 225 28.59 9.35 -3.46
N ARG A 226 27.54 8.58 -3.80
CA ARG A 226 27.25 7.30 -3.12
C ARG A 226 28.03 6.19 -3.84
N PRO A 227 28.63 5.24 -3.09
CA PRO A 227 29.18 4.04 -3.71
C PRO A 227 28.07 3.29 -4.43
N SER A 228 28.42 2.71 -5.59
CA SER A 228 27.50 2.02 -6.50
C SER A 228 26.91 0.76 -5.88
N GLY A 229 25.83 0.92 -5.11
CA GLY A 229 24.95 -0.17 -4.71
C GLY A 229 23.71 -0.19 -5.60
N HIS A 230 23.51 -1.27 -6.35
CA HIS A 230 22.31 -1.44 -7.16
C HIS A 230 21.16 -1.81 -6.21
N GLY A 231 20.39 -0.81 -5.78
CA GLY A 231 19.13 -1.07 -5.09
C GLY A 231 18.13 -1.70 -6.05
N GLN A 232 17.61 -2.87 -5.72
CA GLN A 232 16.58 -3.55 -6.48
C GLN A 232 15.22 -3.23 -5.86
N LEU A 233 14.29 -2.67 -6.62
CA LEU A 233 12.93 -2.41 -6.18
C LEU A 233 12.10 -3.69 -6.34
N CYS A 234 11.62 -4.24 -5.24
CA CYS A 234 10.63 -5.31 -5.27
C CYS A 234 9.25 -4.71 -4.99
N THR A 235 8.41 -4.62 -6.02
CA THR A 235 7.00 -4.25 -5.85
C THR A 235 6.19 -5.50 -5.53
N GLY A 236 5.49 -5.48 -4.41
CA GLY A 236 4.46 -6.49 -4.13
C GLY A 236 3.34 -6.41 -5.18
N ALA A 237 2.53 -7.46 -5.33
CA ALA A 237 1.51 -7.62 -6.38
C ALA A 237 0.36 -6.59 -6.27
N GLY A 238 0.68 -5.33 -6.37
CA GLY A 238 -0.22 -4.18 -6.39
C GLY A 238 0.32 -3.14 -7.35
N ALA A 239 0.44 -3.52 -8.63
CA ALA A 239 1.08 -2.75 -9.67
C ALA A 239 0.79 -1.25 -9.60
N LEU A 240 1.83 -0.43 -9.57
CA LEU A 240 1.78 0.92 -10.12
C LEU A 240 1.30 0.80 -11.57
N ALA A 241 0.03 1.10 -11.79
CA ALA A 241 -0.56 1.07 -13.12
C ALA A 241 0.10 2.17 -13.96
N GLY A 242 1.15 1.84 -14.69
CA GLY A 242 1.84 2.79 -15.54
C GLY A 242 3.32 2.57 -15.76
N CYS A 243 4.01 1.70 -14.98
CA CYS A 243 5.39 1.37 -15.31
C CYS A 243 5.45 0.56 -16.63
N PRO A 244 6.34 0.89 -17.59
CA PRO A 244 6.53 0.08 -18.78
C PRO A 244 7.05 -1.30 -18.36
N GLY A 245 6.25 -2.34 -18.52
CA GLY A 245 6.55 -3.73 -18.12
C GLY A 245 5.61 -4.34 -17.08
N ALA A 246 4.78 -3.56 -16.41
CA ALA A 246 3.69 -4.08 -15.60
C ALA A 246 2.53 -4.45 -16.54
N GLY A 247 2.33 -5.73 -16.78
CA GLY A 247 1.20 -6.24 -17.55
C GLY A 247 -0.11 -5.67 -17.01
N SER A 248 -1.00 -5.29 -17.91
CA SER A 248 -2.32 -4.74 -17.59
C SER A 248 -3.00 -5.63 -16.54
N ALA A 249 -3.57 -4.98 -15.52
CA ALA A 249 -4.40 -5.62 -14.48
C ALA A 249 -5.70 -6.22 -15.06
N GLY A 250 -5.57 -7.03 -16.09
CA GLY A 250 -6.64 -7.67 -16.83
C GLY A 250 -6.47 -9.16 -17.02
N ASP A 251 -5.35 -9.76 -16.59
CA ASP A 251 -5.03 -11.16 -16.93
C ASP A 251 -4.81 -12.09 -15.72
N PHE A 252 -5.32 -11.73 -14.55
CA PHE A 252 -5.36 -12.62 -13.37
C PHE A 252 -6.60 -13.55 -13.37
N GLY A 253 -7.05 -14.01 -14.53
CA GLY A 253 -8.24 -14.86 -14.65
C GLY A 253 -8.17 -16.01 -15.65
N ARG A 254 -7.07 -16.21 -16.35
CA ARG A 254 -6.96 -17.31 -17.34
C ARG A 254 -5.70 -18.15 -17.16
N ARG A 255 -5.67 -18.98 -16.12
CA ARG A 255 -4.87 -20.21 -16.21
C ARG A 255 -5.65 -21.19 -17.09
N ARG A 256 -4.99 -21.67 -18.17
CA ARG A 256 -5.51 -22.72 -19.05
C ARG A 256 -5.88 -23.96 -18.22
N PRO A 257 -6.93 -24.69 -18.58
CA PRO A 257 -7.24 -25.95 -17.91
C PRO A 257 -6.08 -26.93 -18.19
N VAL A 258 -5.54 -27.49 -17.13
CA VAL A 258 -4.60 -28.62 -17.18
C VAL A 258 -5.37 -29.79 -17.78
N GLY A 259 -4.92 -30.27 -18.94
CA GLY A 259 -5.50 -31.43 -19.62
C GLY A 259 -5.48 -32.65 -18.71
N ARG A 260 -6.60 -33.34 -18.58
CA ARG A 260 -6.70 -34.67 -17.98
C ARG A 260 -5.76 -35.63 -18.74
N PRO A 261 -4.98 -36.44 -18.05
CA PRO A 261 -4.37 -37.59 -18.68
C PRO A 261 -5.48 -38.63 -19.00
N VAL A 262 -5.45 -39.11 -20.22
CA VAL A 262 -6.24 -40.26 -20.69
C VAL A 262 -5.62 -41.51 -20.08
N ARG A 263 -6.46 -42.33 -19.47
CA ARG A 263 -6.36 -43.65 -18.81
C ARG A 263 -5.98 -43.67 -17.37
#